data_fdc2439d630eec379777799dd4cf9140
#
_entry.id   fdc2439d630eec379777799dd4cf9140
#
_cell.length_a   1.000
_cell.length_b   1.000
_cell.length_c   1.000
_cell.angle_alpha   90.00
_cell.angle_beta   90.00
_cell.angle_gamma   90.00
#
_symmetry.space_group_name_H-M   'P 1'
#
loop_
_entity.id
_entity.type
_entity.pdbx_description
1 polymer ?
#
loop_
_entity_poly.entity_id
_entity_poly.type
_entity_poly.pdbx_seq_one_letter_code
_entity_poly.pdbx_strand_id
1 'polypeptide(L)'
;FVFGLGDSDFRSIVLKPDNVPISGLIILLIFFTWLSMSQAYENDKLMDEGKPVDEYYEAPNDKVLVWPDLVYVELISLVLFSAFMLIWSIGLPAPIEQPANPSESPNPAKAPWYFLGLQEMLVYYDPWYAGVVLPSLIIVGLMAIPYIDRDPNGSGFYSYKNRKLSASI
;
A
#
# COMPACT_ATOMS: atom_id res chain seq x y z
N PHE A 1 -6.82 -0.01 19.50
CA PHE A 1 -5.44 -0.46 19.31
C PHE A 1 -4.54 -0.02 20.47
N VAL A 2 -4.41 1.29 20.73
CA VAL A 2 -3.52 1.84 21.78
C VAL A 2 -3.87 1.27 23.17
N PHE A 3 -5.16 1.22 23.53
CA PHE A 3 -5.59 0.61 24.80
C PHE A 3 -5.30 -0.89 24.89
N GLY A 4 -5.39 -1.60 23.76
CA GLY A 4 -5.08 -3.03 23.71
C GLY A 4 -3.58 -3.33 23.94
N LEU A 5 -2.67 -2.39 23.67
CA LEU A 5 -1.25 -2.57 23.93
C LEU A 5 -0.90 -2.68 25.44
N GLY A 6 -1.83 -2.32 26.32
CA GLY A 6 -1.74 -2.57 27.75
C GLY A 6 -1.93 -4.03 28.15
N ASP A 7 -2.61 -4.80 27.33
CA ASP A 7 -2.78 -6.24 27.50
C ASP A 7 -1.53 -6.99 27.01
N SER A 8 -1.02 -7.91 27.84
CA SER A 8 0.23 -8.63 27.55
C SER A 8 0.11 -9.55 26.34
N ASP A 9 -1.05 -10.19 26.19
CA ASP A 9 -1.27 -11.18 25.11
C ASP A 9 -1.45 -10.45 23.79
N PHE A 10 -2.28 -9.42 23.76
CA PHE A 10 -2.44 -8.56 22.57
C PHE A 10 -1.11 -7.94 22.13
N ARG A 11 -0.34 -7.40 23.08
CA ARG A 11 0.97 -6.82 22.80
C ARG A 11 1.95 -7.84 22.25
N SER A 12 1.98 -9.06 22.78
CA SER A 12 2.85 -10.12 22.28
C SER A 12 2.56 -10.54 20.86
N ILE A 13 1.27 -10.48 20.45
CA ILE A 13 0.83 -10.77 19.09
C ILE A 13 1.21 -9.64 18.14
N VAL A 14 0.89 -8.40 18.49
CA VAL A 14 1.08 -7.23 17.64
C VAL A 14 2.55 -6.90 17.41
N LEU A 15 3.38 -7.03 18.46
CA LEU A 15 4.81 -6.73 18.38
C LEU A 15 5.65 -7.91 17.86
N LYS A 16 5.04 -9.02 17.55
CA LYS A 16 5.76 -10.10 16.88
C LYS A 16 6.31 -9.59 15.55
N PRO A 17 7.61 -9.84 15.21
CA PRO A 17 8.24 -9.29 13.99
C PRO A 17 7.43 -9.49 12.71
N ASP A 18 6.76 -10.63 12.57
CA ASP A 18 5.92 -10.96 11.41
C ASP A 18 4.63 -10.12 11.36
N ASN A 19 4.11 -9.68 12.51
CA ASN A 19 2.83 -8.97 12.62
C ASN A 19 2.97 -7.44 12.64
N VAL A 20 4.17 -6.92 12.92
CA VAL A 20 4.41 -5.46 12.95
C VAL A 20 4.11 -4.81 11.58
N PRO A 21 4.54 -5.37 10.43
CA PRO A 21 4.19 -4.83 9.12
C PRO A 21 2.67 -4.85 8.85
N ILE A 22 1.96 -5.88 9.29
CA ILE A 22 0.50 -6.00 9.13
C ILE A 22 -0.22 -4.92 9.94
N SER A 23 0.17 -4.76 11.20
CA SER A 23 -0.40 -3.73 12.07
C SER A 23 -0.13 -2.33 11.55
N GLY A 24 1.07 -2.08 11.06
CA GLY A 24 1.44 -0.83 10.40
C GLY A 24 0.62 -0.58 9.13
N LEU A 25 0.45 -1.60 8.30
CA LEU A 25 -0.35 -1.52 7.08
C LEU A 25 -1.81 -1.12 7.36
N ILE A 26 -2.43 -1.73 8.36
CA ILE A 26 -3.83 -1.39 8.75
C ILE A 26 -3.94 0.09 9.15
N ILE A 27 -3.01 0.58 9.97
CA ILE A 27 -2.99 1.99 10.39
C ILE A 27 -2.82 2.91 9.20
N LEU A 28 -1.87 2.61 8.31
CA LEU A 28 -1.59 3.40 7.11
C LEU A 28 -2.79 3.39 6.15
N LEU A 29 -3.45 2.26 5.94
CA LEU A 29 -4.65 2.17 5.10
C LEU A 29 -5.78 3.05 5.64
N ILE A 30 -6.04 3.00 6.94
CA ILE A 30 -7.06 3.85 7.57
C ILE A 30 -6.70 5.32 7.41
N PHE A 31 -5.45 5.69 7.68
CA PHE A 31 -4.98 7.07 7.60
C PHE A 31 -5.08 7.62 6.17
N PHE A 32 -4.54 6.91 5.17
CA PHE A 32 -4.56 7.39 3.80
C PHE A 32 -5.95 7.35 3.16
N THR A 33 -6.80 6.41 3.56
CA THR A 33 -8.21 6.42 3.15
C THR A 33 -8.92 7.66 3.71
N TRP A 34 -8.74 7.96 4.99
CA TRP A 34 -9.28 9.17 5.59
C TRP A 34 -8.74 10.43 4.89
N LEU A 35 -7.44 10.50 4.65
CA LEU A 35 -6.80 11.65 4.01
C LEU A 35 -7.37 11.87 2.59
N SER A 36 -7.43 10.82 1.76
CA SER A 36 -7.96 10.92 0.40
C SER A 36 -9.44 11.32 0.36
N MET A 37 -10.24 10.78 1.28
CA MET A 37 -11.65 11.16 1.38
C MET A 37 -11.84 12.57 1.89
N SER A 38 -10.99 13.05 2.82
CA SER A 38 -11.00 14.44 3.30
C SER A 38 -10.69 15.41 2.16
N GLN A 39 -9.65 15.15 1.38
CA GLN A 39 -9.29 15.94 0.20
C GLN A 39 -10.41 15.92 -0.85
N ALA A 40 -11.00 14.76 -1.12
CA ALA A 40 -12.12 14.67 -2.05
C ALA A 40 -13.34 15.48 -1.59
N TYR A 41 -13.64 15.49 -0.30
CA TYR A 41 -14.74 16.27 0.26
C TYR A 41 -14.48 17.79 0.12
N GLU A 42 -13.28 18.25 0.43
CA GLU A 42 -12.90 19.65 0.29
C GLU A 42 -12.95 20.11 -1.17
N ASN A 43 -12.44 19.31 -2.09
CA ASN A 43 -12.49 19.59 -3.53
C ASN A 43 -13.93 19.61 -4.06
N ASP A 44 -14.75 18.65 -3.66
CA ASP A 44 -16.17 18.61 -4.05
C ASP A 44 -16.92 19.85 -3.55
N LYS A 45 -16.61 20.34 -2.34
CA LYS A 45 -17.18 21.56 -1.77
C LYS A 45 -16.75 22.81 -2.55
N LEU A 46 -15.46 22.94 -2.89
CA LEU A 46 -14.96 24.06 -3.69
C LEU A 46 -15.63 24.09 -5.07
N MET A 47 -15.81 22.92 -5.71
CA MET A 47 -16.52 22.83 -6.99
C MET A 47 -17.99 23.26 -6.88
N ASP A 48 -18.69 22.90 -5.78
CA ASP A 48 -20.07 23.36 -5.55
C ASP A 48 -20.19 24.87 -5.36
N GLU A 49 -19.17 25.47 -4.76
CA GLU A 49 -19.08 26.92 -4.59
C GLU A 49 -18.61 27.64 -5.86
N GLY A 50 -18.32 26.92 -6.95
CA GLY A 50 -17.76 27.47 -8.19
C GLY A 50 -16.35 28.03 -8.03
N LYS A 51 -15.65 27.58 -6.98
CA LYS A 51 -14.25 27.95 -6.74
C LYS A 51 -13.30 26.99 -7.43
N PRO A 52 -12.14 27.47 -7.82
CA PRO A 52 -11.10 26.59 -8.36
C PRO A 52 -10.57 25.64 -7.31
N VAL A 53 -10.26 24.42 -7.72
CA VAL A 53 -9.55 23.45 -6.91
C VAL A 53 -8.05 23.72 -7.09
N ASP A 54 -7.31 23.78 -6.00
CA ASP A 54 -5.90 24.19 -6.01
C ASP A 54 -5.03 23.32 -6.92
N GLU A 55 -5.29 22.02 -6.99
CA GLU A 55 -4.57 21.09 -7.86
C GLU A 55 -4.69 21.44 -9.37
N TYR A 56 -5.73 22.16 -9.78
CA TYR A 56 -5.85 22.62 -11.17
C TYR A 56 -4.90 23.75 -11.52
N TYR A 57 -4.47 24.53 -10.54
CA TYR A 57 -3.59 25.67 -10.75
C TYR A 57 -2.12 25.35 -10.57
N GLU A 58 -1.80 24.39 -9.73
CA GLU A 58 -0.42 23.97 -9.47
C GLU A 58 0.12 23.11 -10.63
N ALA A 59 -0.69 22.18 -11.16
CA ALA A 59 -0.26 21.22 -12.17
C ALA A 59 0.25 21.80 -13.51
N PRO A 60 -0.31 22.89 -14.09
CA PRO A 60 0.18 23.38 -15.38
C PRO A 60 1.50 24.16 -15.31
N ASN A 61 1.84 24.72 -14.15
CA ASN A 61 2.96 25.65 -14.00
C ASN A 61 4.19 25.03 -13.31
N ASP A 62 4.01 23.91 -12.63
CA ASP A 62 5.08 23.28 -11.84
C ASP A 62 5.83 22.24 -12.67
N LYS A 63 6.66 22.72 -13.59
CA LYS A 63 7.59 21.86 -14.32
C LYS A 63 8.82 21.60 -13.47
N VAL A 64 8.84 20.42 -12.86
CA VAL A 64 10.04 19.94 -12.17
C VAL A 64 11.04 19.42 -13.21
N LEU A 65 12.28 19.90 -13.17
CA LEU A 65 13.34 19.37 -14.01
C LEU A 65 13.70 17.97 -13.54
N VAL A 66 13.80 17.03 -14.48
CA VAL A 66 14.25 15.65 -14.14
C VAL A 66 15.63 15.69 -13.52
N TRP A 67 16.52 16.52 -14.07
CA TRP A 67 17.85 16.79 -13.55
C TRP A 67 18.02 18.30 -13.32
N PRO A 68 18.45 18.78 -12.13
CA PRO A 68 18.85 17.98 -10.95
C PRO A 68 17.69 17.68 -9.97
N ASP A 69 16.54 18.34 -10.07
CA ASP A 69 15.56 18.44 -9.00
C ASP A 69 14.94 17.08 -8.61
N LEU A 70 14.40 16.37 -9.59
CA LEU A 70 13.77 15.05 -9.33
C LEU A 70 14.81 14.04 -8.82
N VAL A 71 15.99 14.01 -9.43
CA VAL A 71 17.06 13.08 -9.03
C VAL A 71 17.53 13.33 -7.60
N TYR A 72 17.60 14.59 -7.15
CA TYR A 72 17.94 14.88 -5.75
C TYR A 72 16.84 14.45 -4.78
N VAL A 73 15.60 14.65 -5.12
CA VAL A 73 14.46 14.20 -4.29
C VAL A 73 14.47 12.67 -4.17
N GLU A 74 14.68 11.97 -5.28
CA GLU A 74 14.77 10.51 -5.29
C GLU A 74 15.96 10.01 -4.47
N LEU A 75 17.12 10.64 -4.58
CA LEU A 75 18.33 10.29 -3.82
C LEU A 75 18.10 10.49 -2.30
N ILE A 76 17.51 11.62 -1.90
CA ILE A 76 17.20 11.91 -0.50
C ILE A 76 16.22 10.85 0.03
N SER A 77 15.18 10.55 -0.73
CA SER A 77 14.18 9.54 -0.38
C SER A 77 14.83 8.15 -0.22
N LEU A 78 15.70 7.78 -1.14
CA LEU A 78 16.46 6.53 -1.08
C LEU A 78 17.33 6.43 0.17
N VAL A 79 18.09 7.49 0.48
CA VAL A 79 18.97 7.53 1.66
C VAL A 79 18.16 7.44 2.95
N LEU A 80 17.08 8.24 3.07
CA LEU A 80 16.21 8.22 4.25
C LEU A 80 15.53 6.86 4.43
N PHE A 81 15.00 6.30 3.36
CA PHE A 81 14.35 4.99 3.41
C PHE A 81 15.35 3.87 3.74
N SER A 82 16.56 3.92 3.18
CA SER A 82 17.62 2.95 3.51
C SER A 82 18.04 3.05 4.98
N ALA A 83 18.19 4.25 5.50
CA ALA A 83 18.48 4.46 6.93
C ALA A 83 17.35 3.92 7.81
N PHE A 84 16.10 4.21 7.46
CA PHE A 84 14.93 3.66 8.14
C PHE A 84 14.95 2.14 8.15
N MET A 85 15.19 1.50 7.00
CA MET A 85 15.22 0.04 6.88
C MET A 85 16.36 -0.60 7.69
N LEU A 86 17.52 0.06 7.79
CA LEU A 86 18.62 -0.40 8.64
C LEU A 86 18.23 -0.34 10.13
N ILE A 87 17.65 0.78 10.59
CA ILE A 87 17.17 0.92 11.98
C ILE A 87 16.11 -0.13 12.28
N TRP A 88 15.18 -0.32 11.35
CA TRP A 88 14.11 -1.33 11.45
C TRP A 88 14.70 -2.74 11.61
N SER A 89 15.63 -3.13 10.76
CA SER A 89 16.24 -4.46 10.78
C SER A 89 17.04 -4.75 12.05
N ILE A 90 17.60 -3.71 12.67
CA ILE A 90 18.29 -3.83 13.96
C ILE A 90 17.29 -3.94 15.12
N GLY A 91 16.22 -3.12 15.08
CA GLY A 91 15.21 -3.07 16.13
C GLY A 91 14.24 -4.27 16.14
N LEU A 92 13.97 -4.82 14.98
CA LEU A 92 13.05 -5.95 14.79
C LEU A 92 13.74 -7.08 14.01
N PRO A 93 14.67 -7.82 14.66
CA PRO A 93 15.39 -8.88 13.97
C PRO A 93 14.42 -9.99 13.57
N ALA A 94 14.52 -10.44 12.31
CA ALA A 94 13.81 -11.63 11.84
C ALA A 94 14.36 -12.87 12.55
N PRO A 95 13.49 -13.81 12.98
CA PRO A 95 13.96 -15.07 13.55
C PRO A 95 14.74 -15.85 12.47
N ILE A 96 15.96 -16.26 12.81
CA ILE A 96 16.77 -17.12 11.95
C ILE A 96 16.39 -18.56 12.27
N GLU A 97 15.95 -19.29 11.27
CA GLU A 97 15.66 -20.72 11.37
C GLU A 97 16.94 -21.56 11.35
N GLN A 98 16.80 -22.85 11.61
CA GLN A 98 17.93 -23.77 11.54
C GLN A 98 18.51 -23.84 10.12
N PRO A 99 19.80 -24.22 9.96
CA PRO A 99 20.40 -24.41 8.66
C PRO A 99 19.57 -25.36 7.78
N ALA A 100 19.52 -25.08 6.49
CA ALA A 100 18.75 -25.87 5.54
C ALA A 100 19.19 -27.36 5.59
N ASN A 101 18.23 -28.24 5.80
CA ASN A 101 18.43 -29.66 5.76
C ASN A 101 17.61 -30.26 4.60
N PRO A 102 18.25 -30.83 3.56
CA PRO A 102 17.53 -31.34 2.40
C PRO A 102 16.66 -32.58 2.71
N SER A 103 16.88 -33.23 3.86
CA SER A 103 16.12 -34.41 4.28
C SER A 103 14.94 -34.10 5.21
N GLU A 104 14.83 -32.89 5.71
CA GLU A 104 13.75 -32.47 6.63
C GLU A 104 13.16 -31.14 6.21
N SER A 105 11.84 -31.09 6.07
CA SER A 105 11.11 -29.81 5.90
C SER A 105 10.74 -29.25 7.26
N PRO A 106 10.83 -27.91 7.45
CA PRO A 106 10.33 -27.28 8.65
C PRO A 106 8.84 -27.59 8.86
N ASN A 107 8.47 -27.97 10.08
CA ASN A 107 7.07 -28.22 10.42
C ASN A 107 6.66 -27.38 11.65
N PRO A 108 5.75 -26.40 11.48
CA PRO A 108 5.03 -26.05 10.25
C PRO A 108 5.87 -25.18 9.28
N ALA A 109 5.82 -25.49 7.99
CA ALA A 109 6.30 -24.61 6.93
C ALA A 109 5.26 -23.51 6.71
N LYS A 110 5.55 -22.27 7.14
CA LYS A 110 4.64 -21.13 6.99
C LYS A 110 5.09 -20.23 5.85
N ALA A 111 4.16 -19.92 4.94
CA ALA A 111 4.40 -18.89 3.95
C ALA A 111 4.51 -17.50 4.63
N PRO A 112 5.31 -16.55 4.08
CA PRO A 112 5.27 -15.18 4.51
C PRO A 112 3.84 -14.61 4.42
N TRP A 113 3.50 -13.72 5.35
CA TRP A 113 2.13 -13.19 5.47
C TRP A 113 1.58 -12.57 4.17
N TYR A 114 2.42 -11.97 3.33
CA TYR A 114 2.01 -11.37 2.07
C TYR A 114 1.63 -12.39 0.98
N PHE A 115 1.96 -13.67 1.16
CA PHE A 115 1.52 -14.77 0.31
C PHE A 115 0.30 -15.52 0.84
N LEU A 116 -0.21 -15.19 2.03
CA LEU A 116 -1.33 -15.92 2.64
C LEU A 116 -2.59 -15.92 1.75
N GLY A 117 -2.86 -14.81 1.06
CA GLY A 117 -3.98 -14.74 0.11
C GLY A 117 -3.83 -15.70 -1.07
N LEU A 118 -2.64 -15.80 -1.65
CA LEU A 118 -2.35 -16.76 -2.73
C LEU A 118 -2.37 -18.19 -2.21
N GLN A 119 -1.85 -18.44 -1.03
CA GLN A 119 -1.88 -19.75 -0.39
C GLN A 119 -3.31 -20.22 -0.13
N GLU A 120 -4.18 -19.34 0.33
CA GLU A 120 -5.59 -19.64 0.56
C GLU A 120 -6.32 -19.94 -0.76
N MET A 121 -6.03 -19.19 -1.82
CA MET A 121 -6.58 -19.49 -3.15
C MET A 121 -6.17 -20.88 -3.66
N LEU A 122 -4.95 -21.35 -3.36
CA LEU A 122 -4.48 -22.67 -3.73
C LEU A 122 -5.20 -23.82 -3.03
N VAL A 123 -5.90 -23.55 -1.92
CA VAL A 123 -6.74 -24.55 -1.25
C VAL A 123 -8.02 -24.84 -2.04
N TYR A 124 -8.59 -23.82 -2.73
CA TYR A 124 -9.88 -23.93 -3.40
C TYR A 124 -9.79 -24.09 -4.91
N TYR A 125 -8.69 -23.64 -5.52
CA TYR A 125 -8.52 -23.62 -6.96
C TYR A 125 -7.32 -24.44 -7.40
N ASP A 126 -7.37 -24.94 -8.63
CA ASP A 126 -6.22 -25.56 -9.28
C ASP A 126 -4.99 -24.61 -9.25
N PRO A 127 -3.78 -25.14 -9.02
CA PRO A 127 -2.56 -24.33 -8.94
C PRO A 127 -2.31 -23.40 -10.13
N TRP A 128 -2.67 -23.81 -11.33
CA TRP A 128 -2.58 -22.98 -12.52
C TRP A 128 -3.53 -21.78 -12.45
N TYR A 129 -4.75 -22.03 -11.99
CA TYR A 129 -5.75 -20.97 -11.88
C TYR A 129 -5.41 -19.97 -10.76
N ALA A 130 -5.07 -20.48 -9.59
CA ALA A 130 -4.73 -19.66 -8.43
C ALA A 130 -3.39 -18.94 -8.56
N GLY A 131 -2.37 -19.58 -9.15
CA GLY A 131 -1.01 -19.05 -9.21
C GLY A 131 -0.74 -18.20 -10.47
N VAL A 132 -1.47 -18.41 -11.56
CA VAL A 132 -1.22 -17.68 -12.82
C VAL A 132 -2.42 -16.83 -13.23
N VAL A 133 -3.60 -17.43 -13.39
CA VAL A 133 -4.75 -16.72 -13.97
C VAL A 133 -5.22 -15.57 -13.07
N LEU A 134 -5.52 -15.85 -11.81
CA LEU A 134 -6.03 -14.83 -10.89
C LEU A 134 -5.04 -13.69 -10.62
N PRO A 135 -3.76 -13.95 -10.31
CA PRO A 135 -2.77 -12.88 -10.17
C PRO A 135 -2.58 -12.06 -11.45
N SER A 136 -2.59 -12.71 -12.62
CA SER A 136 -2.49 -12.01 -13.90
C SER A 136 -3.70 -11.11 -14.17
N LEU A 137 -4.91 -11.53 -13.83
CA LEU A 137 -6.10 -10.70 -13.93
C LEU A 137 -6.01 -9.46 -13.04
N ILE A 138 -5.49 -9.59 -11.83
CA ILE A 138 -5.28 -8.45 -10.92
C ILE A 138 -4.27 -7.48 -11.53
N ILE A 139 -3.12 -7.98 -11.98
CA ILE A 139 -2.05 -7.16 -12.57
C ILE A 139 -2.55 -6.42 -13.82
N VAL A 140 -3.18 -7.15 -14.76
CA VAL A 140 -3.72 -6.57 -16.00
C VAL A 140 -4.84 -5.59 -15.68
N GLY A 141 -5.71 -5.90 -14.70
CA GLY A 141 -6.75 -5.00 -14.22
C GLY A 141 -6.18 -3.67 -13.71
N LEU A 142 -5.14 -3.72 -12.87
CA LEU A 142 -4.45 -2.52 -12.39
C LEU A 142 -3.79 -1.73 -13.52
N MET A 143 -3.17 -2.42 -14.49
CA MET A 143 -2.58 -1.77 -15.67
C MET A 143 -3.63 -1.11 -16.58
N ALA A 144 -4.86 -1.63 -16.59
CA ALA A 144 -5.94 -1.09 -17.41
C ALA A 144 -6.59 0.17 -16.82
N ILE A 145 -6.44 0.44 -15.51
CA ILE A 145 -7.09 1.57 -14.83
C ILE A 145 -6.88 2.90 -15.56
N PRO A 146 -5.66 3.31 -15.96
CA PRO A 146 -5.43 4.60 -16.62
C PRO A 146 -6.16 4.73 -17.98
N TYR A 147 -6.49 3.61 -18.61
CA TYR A 147 -7.17 3.57 -19.91
C TYR A 147 -8.69 3.49 -19.77
N ILE A 148 -9.18 2.99 -18.65
CA ILE A 148 -10.61 2.85 -18.35
C ILE A 148 -11.15 4.09 -17.64
N ASP A 149 -10.31 4.79 -16.88
CA ASP A 149 -10.68 6.03 -16.20
C ASP A 149 -11.03 7.10 -17.23
N ARG A 150 -12.28 7.53 -17.22
CA ARG A 150 -12.82 8.53 -18.15
C ARG A 150 -12.89 9.92 -17.55
N ASP A 151 -12.28 10.16 -16.41
CA ASP A 151 -12.30 11.49 -15.83
C ASP A 151 -11.51 12.47 -16.71
N PRO A 152 -12.17 13.49 -17.31
CA PRO A 152 -11.51 14.46 -18.17
C PRO A 152 -10.54 15.37 -17.42
N ASN A 153 -10.64 15.43 -16.09
CA ASN A 153 -9.81 16.30 -15.25
C ASN A 153 -8.42 15.68 -14.97
N GLY A 154 -8.20 14.45 -15.41
CA GLY A 154 -6.91 13.78 -15.28
C GLY A 154 -6.68 13.14 -13.92
N SER A 155 -5.46 12.62 -13.77
CA SER A 155 -5.01 11.99 -12.52
C SER A 155 -4.43 13.02 -11.55
N GLY A 156 -4.54 12.74 -10.27
CA GLY A 156 -3.88 13.52 -9.22
C GLY A 156 -4.82 14.38 -8.40
N PHE A 157 -6.09 14.46 -8.79
CA PHE A 157 -7.06 15.22 -8.04
C PHE A 157 -8.15 14.32 -7.46
N TYR A 158 -8.45 14.49 -6.21
CA TYR A 158 -9.43 13.69 -5.50
C TYR A 158 -10.82 14.33 -5.60
N SER A 159 -11.82 13.56 -6.07
CA SER A 159 -13.23 13.97 -6.10
C SER A 159 -14.12 12.75 -5.99
N TYR A 160 -15.07 12.77 -5.07
CA TYR A 160 -16.08 11.73 -4.98
C TYR A 160 -17.13 11.87 -6.09
N LYS A 161 -17.53 13.13 -6.40
CA LYS A 161 -18.59 13.40 -7.39
C LYS A 161 -18.24 12.92 -8.78
N ASN A 162 -17.01 13.15 -9.20
CA ASN A 162 -16.53 12.77 -10.53
C ASN A 162 -16.22 11.26 -10.64
N ARG A 163 -15.89 10.62 -9.51
CA ARG A 163 -15.45 9.21 -9.47
C ARG A 163 -16.29 8.32 -8.56
N LYS A 164 -17.60 8.53 -8.54
CA LYS A 164 -18.54 7.79 -7.66
C LYS A 164 -18.39 6.27 -7.79
N LEU A 165 -18.26 5.76 -9.01
CA LEU A 165 -18.11 4.32 -9.25
C LEU A 165 -16.80 3.81 -8.64
N SER A 166 -15.68 4.44 -8.96
CA SER A 166 -14.35 4.02 -8.49
C SER A 166 -14.18 4.20 -6.97
N ALA A 167 -14.86 5.20 -6.39
CA ALA A 167 -14.81 5.45 -4.95
C ALA A 167 -15.77 4.56 -4.14
N SER A 168 -16.73 3.88 -4.80
CA SER A 168 -17.76 3.05 -4.16
C SER A 168 -17.45 1.55 -4.24
N ILE A 169 -16.49 1.15 -5.07
CA ILE A 169 -16.01 -0.23 -5.22
C ILE A 169 -14.82 -0.46 -4.31
#